data_8c6c94865224456ab99ce208cebe7d34
#
_entry.id   8c6c94865224456ab99ce208cebe7d34
#
_cell.length_a   1.000
_cell.length_b   1.000
_cell.length_c   1.000
_cell.angle_alpha   90.00
_cell.angle_beta   90.00
_cell.angle_gamma   90.00
#
_symmetry.space_group_name_H-M   'P 1'
#
loop_
_entity.id
_entity.type
_entity.pdbx_description
1 polymer ?
#
loop_
_entity_poly.entity_id
_entity_poly.type
_entity_poly.pdbx_seq_one_letter_code
_entity_poly.pdbx_strand_id
1 'polypeptide(L)'
;NLVTVAAGMAAMGKYPFVSSYAMFSPGRNWEQIRTTIAYNNSNVKIVGAHAGISVGPDGATHQAIEDIAIMRVMPNMIVINPVDVHEARKATLWAAKHEGPVYLRLGRSDTPLVTTPESPFEMGKAQLFYKHNSSLGKKVGIISTGQLTYEALRAAVELESHGIGAGVLHMATIKSFDGDGVVDFAKDFDFIVTLEEHQRIGGLGSAVAE
;
A
#
# COMPACT_ATOMS: atom_id res chain seq x y z
N ASN A 1 -18.13 10.27 13.86
CA ASN A 1 -19.38 10.04 13.11
C ASN A 1 -19.18 9.57 11.65
N LEU A 2 -18.08 9.94 10.96
CA LEU A 2 -17.87 9.60 9.55
C LEU A 2 -18.01 8.08 9.29
N VAL A 3 -17.21 7.29 9.98
CA VAL A 3 -17.12 5.83 9.77
C VAL A 3 -18.34 5.08 10.32
N THR A 4 -18.95 5.57 11.40
CA THR A 4 -20.16 4.95 11.97
C THR A 4 -21.40 5.21 11.13
N VAL A 5 -21.52 6.40 10.53
CA VAL A 5 -22.58 6.67 9.54
C VAL A 5 -22.39 5.77 8.32
N ALA A 6 -21.14 5.62 7.83
CA ALA A 6 -20.86 4.72 6.72
C ALA A 6 -21.20 3.26 7.04
N ALA A 7 -20.89 2.78 8.25
CA ALA A 7 -21.28 1.43 8.69
C ALA A 7 -22.80 1.24 8.66
N GLY A 8 -23.57 2.24 9.14
CA GLY A 8 -25.03 2.23 9.03
C GLY A 8 -25.53 2.23 7.59
N MET A 9 -24.90 3.00 6.69
CA MET A 9 -25.22 2.98 5.27
C MET A 9 -24.95 1.61 4.63
N ALA A 10 -23.81 1.00 4.99
CA ALA A 10 -23.47 -0.34 4.51
C ALA A 10 -24.49 -1.39 4.96
N ALA A 11 -24.96 -1.33 6.22
CA ALA A 11 -26.01 -2.20 6.73
C ALA A 11 -27.35 -2.06 5.98
N MET A 12 -27.57 -0.89 5.34
CA MET A 12 -28.71 -0.63 4.46
C MET A 12 -28.43 -0.94 2.97
N GLY A 13 -27.38 -1.73 2.68
CA GLY A 13 -27.04 -2.17 1.32
C GLY A 13 -26.38 -1.09 0.44
N LYS A 14 -25.80 -0.05 1.03
CA LYS A 14 -25.02 0.95 0.30
C LYS A 14 -23.54 0.57 0.27
N TYR A 15 -22.79 1.16 -0.66
CA TYR A 15 -21.34 0.99 -0.84
C TYR A 15 -20.60 2.29 -0.50
N PRO A 16 -20.52 2.68 0.78
CA PRO A 16 -19.96 3.96 1.16
C PRO A 16 -18.43 3.97 1.00
N PHE A 17 -17.93 5.04 0.37
CA PHE A 17 -16.55 5.48 0.42
C PHE A 17 -16.46 6.67 1.36
N VAL A 18 -15.58 6.58 2.36
CA VAL A 18 -15.33 7.69 3.30
C VAL A 18 -13.88 8.12 3.21
N SER A 19 -13.65 9.41 3.08
CA SER A 19 -12.31 9.95 2.92
C SER A 19 -12.01 11.05 3.94
N SER A 20 -10.82 11.03 4.48
CA SER A 20 -10.21 12.08 5.27
C SER A 20 -8.68 11.92 5.19
N TYR A 21 -7.93 12.86 5.77
CA TYR A 21 -6.49 12.66 5.95
C TYR A 21 -6.24 11.37 6.75
N ALA A 22 -5.26 10.59 6.32
CA ALA A 22 -4.92 9.30 6.96
C ALA A 22 -4.62 9.45 8.47
N MET A 23 -4.05 10.58 8.87
CA MET A 23 -3.80 10.89 10.29
C MET A 23 -5.10 10.92 11.11
N PHE A 24 -6.22 11.36 10.53
CA PHE A 24 -7.49 11.52 11.25
C PHE A 24 -8.44 10.35 11.00
N SER A 25 -8.42 9.78 9.81
CA SER A 25 -9.14 8.54 9.47
C SER A 25 -8.17 7.64 8.67
N PRO A 26 -7.62 6.61 9.26
CA PRO A 26 -8.09 5.84 10.43
C PRO A 26 -7.59 6.31 11.80
N GLY A 27 -6.64 7.25 11.92
CA GLY A 27 -5.96 7.53 13.19
C GLY A 27 -6.91 7.77 14.36
N ARG A 28 -7.77 8.79 14.28
CA ARG A 28 -8.67 9.18 15.37
C ARG A 28 -9.83 8.22 15.59
N ASN A 29 -10.33 7.59 14.54
CA ASN A 29 -11.55 6.76 14.60
C ASN A 29 -11.26 5.25 14.53
N TRP A 30 -10.02 4.85 14.82
CA TRP A 30 -9.56 3.48 14.73
C TRP A 30 -10.43 2.47 15.51
N GLU A 31 -10.80 2.80 16.75
CA GLU A 31 -11.68 1.96 17.57
C GLU A 31 -13.03 1.76 16.89
N GLN A 32 -13.62 2.82 16.36
CA GLN A 32 -14.92 2.74 15.67
C GLN A 32 -14.84 1.91 14.38
N ILE A 33 -13.72 2.03 13.63
CA ILE A 33 -13.46 1.17 12.47
C ILE A 33 -13.39 -0.29 12.91
N ARG A 34 -12.66 -0.56 14.00
CA ARG A 34 -12.52 -1.92 14.53
C ARG A 34 -13.87 -2.53 14.88
N THR A 35 -14.70 -1.82 15.64
CA THR A 35 -15.94 -2.35 16.22
C THR A 35 -17.12 -2.33 15.26
N THR A 36 -17.27 -1.28 14.45
CA THR A 36 -18.46 -1.13 13.59
C THR A 36 -18.23 -1.59 12.16
N ILE A 37 -16.99 -1.67 11.70
CA ILE A 37 -16.66 -2.02 10.31
C ILE A 37 -15.95 -3.37 10.24
N ALA A 38 -14.74 -3.48 10.80
CA ALA A 38 -13.93 -4.69 10.67
C ALA A 38 -14.56 -5.90 11.37
N TYR A 39 -15.02 -5.74 12.60
CA TYR A 39 -15.67 -6.81 13.37
C TYR A 39 -16.92 -7.35 12.68
N ASN A 40 -17.73 -6.46 12.11
CA ASN A 40 -18.96 -6.82 11.41
C ASN A 40 -18.75 -7.20 9.93
N ASN A 41 -17.51 -7.17 9.45
CA ASN A 41 -17.19 -7.32 8.02
C ASN A 41 -18.03 -6.39 7.12
N SER A 42 -18.27 -5.16 7.59
CA SER A 42 -19.14 -4.20 6.90
C SER A 42 -18.50 -3.71 5.60
N ASN A 43 -19.30 -3.57 4.55
CA ASN A 43 -18.85 -3.15 3.22
C ASN A 43 -18.58 -1.65 3.15
N VAL A 44 -17.56 -1.18 3.85
CA VAL A 44 -17.13 0.23 3.88
C VAL A 44 -15.72 0.38 3.32
N LYS A 45 -15.54 1.37 2.43
CA LYS A 45 -14.22 1.73 1.87
C LYS A 45 -13.71 2.97 2.58
N ILE A 46 -12.59 2.83 3.27
CA ILE A 46 -11.95 3.89 4.04
C ILE A 46 -10.77 4.39 3.22
N VAL A 47 -10.81 5.65 2.82
CA VAL A 47 -9.75 6.30 2.06
C VAL A 47 -8.94 7.18 3.00
N GLY A 48 -7.72 6.76 3.31
CA GLY A 48 -6.73 7.55 4.01
C GLY A 48 -5.96 8.41 3.02
N ALA A 49 -6.44 9.62 2.78
CA ALA A 49 -5.77 10.56 1.90
C ALA A 49 -4.61 11.26 2.60
N HIS A 50 -3.68 11.83 1.82
CA HIS A 50 -2.56 12.62 2.34
C HIS A 50 -1.70 11.84 3.36
N ALA A 51 -1.52 10.53 3.14
CA ALA A 51 -0.69 9.69 4.00
C ALA A 51 0.80 9.95 3.77
N GLY A 52 1.61 9.63 4.78
CA GLY A 52 3.06 9.71 4.71
C GLY A 52 3.65 11.08 5.06
N ILE A 53 4.97 11.18 5.02
CA ILE A 53 5.70 12.44 5.24
C ILE A 53 5.57 13.40 4.06
N SER A 54 5.24 12.90 2.88
CA SER A 54 5.03 13.68 1.66
C SER A 54 3.78 14.57 1.71
N VAL A 55 2.96 14.50 2.76
CA VAL A 55 1.94 15.52 3.03
C VAL A 55 2.56 16.91 3.11
N GLY A 56 3.84 17.00 3.47
CA GLY A 56 4.66 18.20 3.36
C GLY A 56 4.32 19.31 4.34
N PRO A 57 3.85 20.49 3.85
CA PRO A 57 3.78 21.70 4.65
C PRO A 57 2.81 21.65 5.84
N ASP A 58 1.89 20.69 5.87
CA ASP A 58 0.99 20.50 7.03
C ASP A 58 1.75 19.99 8.27
N GLY A 59 2.95 19.45 8.08
CA GLY A 59 3.88 19.08 9.14
C GLY A 59 3.51 17.81 9.89
N ALA A 60 4.25 17.55 10.97
CA ALA A 60 4.20 16.30 11.74
C ALA A 60 2.81 15.92 12.27
N THR A 61 1.93 16.89 12.52
CA THR A 61 0.57 16.63 12.99
C THR A 61 -0.34 15.99 11.92
N HIS A 62 0.09 15.99 10.67
CA HIS A 62 -0.65 15.46 9.52
C HIS A 62 0.08 14.32 8.80
N GLN A 63 1.37 14.12 9.12
CA GLN A 63 2.22 13.08 8.52
C GLN A 63 1.89 11.70 9.10
N ALA A 64 0.94 10.99 8.48
CA ALA A 64 0.54 9.66 8.91
C ALA A 64 1.57 8.63 8.44
N ILE A 65 2.32 8.06 9.39
CA ILE A 65 3.32 7.01 9.17
C ILE A 65 3.06 5.76 10.01
N GLU A 66 1.86 5.63 10.57
CA GLU A 66 1.39 4.50 11.39
C GLU A 66 0.11 3.86 10.81
N ASP A 67 -0.47 4.47 9.81
CA ASP A 67 -1.79 4.13 9.27
C ASP A 67 -1.83 2.71 8.67
N ILE A 68 -0.80 2.28 7.96
CA ILE A 68 -0.70 0.90 7.46
C ILE A 68 -0.72 -0.08 8.63
N ALA A 69 0.08 0.15 9.68
CA ALA A 69 0.20 -0.75 10.82
C ALA A 69 -1.15 -0.94 11.54
N ILE A 70 -1.84 0.15 11.85
CA ILE A 70 -3.12 0.09 12.57
C ILE A 70 -4.26 -0.48 11.72
N MET A 71 -4.19 -0.36 10.40
CA MET A 71 -5.19 -0.95 9.51
C MET A 71 -4.87 -2.41 9.19
N ARG A 72 -3.59 -2.74 9.03
CA ARG A 72 -3.12 -4.09 8.73
C ARG A 72 -3.43 -5.08 9.87
N VAL A 73 -3.41 -4.64 11.12
CA VAL A 73 -3.68 -5.50 12.29
C VAL A 73 -5.16 -5.91 12.40
N MET A 74 -6.08 -5.17 11.77
CA MET A 74 -7.51 -5.47 11.88
C MET A 74 -7.90 -6.73 11.09
N PRO A 75 -8.68 -7.66 11.66
CA PRO A 75 -9.26 -8.78 10.88
C PRO A 75 -10.17 -8.25 9.78
N ASN A 76 -10.34 -9.02 8.72
CA ASN A 76 -11.18 -8.73 7.55
C ASN A 76 -10.75 -7.51 6.70
N MET A 77 -9.92 -6.62 7.23
CA MET A 77 -9.47 -5.42 6.52
C MET A 77 -8.50 -5.76 5.39
N ILE A 78 -8.79 -5.28 4.19
CA ILE A 78 -7.84 -5.26 3.07
C ILE A 78 -7.11 -3.90 3.08
N VAL A 79 -5.80 -3.90 2.84
CA VAL A 79 -4.97 -2.69 2.84
C VAL A 79 -4.28 -2.54 1.49
N ILE A 80 -4.58 -1.45 0.80
CA ILE A 80 -4.07 -1.15 -0.55
C ILE A 80 -3.33 0.19 -0.54
N ASN A 81 -2.13 0.21 -1.09
CA ASN A 81 -1.29 1.39 -1.25
C ASN A 81 -0.77 1.47 -2.69
N PRO A 82 -1.53 2.05 -3.63
CA PRO A 82 -1.19 2.09 -5.04
C PRO A 82 0.00 2.99 -5.33
N VAL A 83 0.74 2.69 -6.41
CA VAL A 83 1.94 3.44 -6.82
C VAL A 83 1.62 4.79 -7.45
N ASP A 84 0.59 4.86 -8.30
CA ASP A 84 0.23 6.04 -9.07
C ASP A 84 -1.28 6.14 -9.33
N VAL A 85 -1.70 7.13 -10.12
CA VAL A 85 -3.12 7.37 -10.43
C VAL A 85 -3.77 6.23 -11.22
N HIS A 86 -3.05 5.55 -12.10
CA HIS A 86 -3.63 4.45 -12.89
C HIS A 86 -3.91 3.25 -11.99
N GLU A 87 -2.98 2.91 -11.12
CA GLU A 87 -3.18 1.83 -10.15
C GLU A 87 -4.22 2.22 -9.09
N ALA A 88 -4.21 3.46 -8.60
CA ALA A 88 -5.22 3.97 -7.67
C ALA A 88 -6.64 3.88 -8.25
N ARG A 89 -6.80 4.18 -9.54
CA ARG A 89 -8.08 4.02 -10.24
C ARG A 89 -8.52 2.54 -10.27
N LYS A 90 -7.62 1.63 -10.60
CA LYS A 90 -7.92 0.18 -10.65
C LYS A 90 -8.26 -0.35 -9.26
N ALA A 91 -7.48 0.02 -8.24
CA ALA A 91 -7.72 -0.34 -6.84
C ALA A 91 -9.09 0.16 -6.35
N THR A 92 -9.46 1.39 -6.69
CA THR A 92 -10.76 1.98 -6.34
C THR A 92 -11.91 1.22 -7.01
N LEU A 93 -11.79 0.91 -8.30
CA LEU A 93 -12.81 0.16 -9.03
C LEU A 93 -12.93 -1.29 -8.53
N TRP A 94 -11.81 -1.90 -8.15
CA TRP A 94 -11.82 -3.20 -7.51
C TRP A 94 -12.51 -3.14 -6.14
N ALA A 95 -12.14 -2.15 -5.30
CA ALA A 95 -12.74 -1.96 -3.98
C ALA A 95 -14.25 -1.73 -4.07
N ALA A 96 -14.74 -1.02 -5.08
CA ALA A 96 -16.17 -0.81 -5.30
C ALA A 96 -16.96 -2.09 -5.55
N LYS A 97 -16.31 -3.15 -6.07
CA LYS A 97 -16.92 -4.46 -6.36
C LYS A 97 -16.71 -5.48 -5.25
N HIS A 98 -15.75 -5.23 -4.36
CA HIS A 98 -15.43 -6.14 -3.26
C HIS A 98 -16.43 -5.99 -2.12
N GLU A 99 -16.95 -7.11 -1.60
CA GLU A 99 -17.76 -7.16 -0.37
C GLU A 99 -16.83 -7.25 0.85
N GLY A 100 -16.91 -6.27 1.74
CA GLY A 100 -16.09 -6.19 2.94
C GLY A 100 -15.30 -4.90 3.07
N PRO A 101 -14.57 -4.71 4.19
CA PRO A 101 -13.84 -3.49 4.49
C PRO A 101 -12.53 -3.39 3.70
N VAL A 102 -12.28 -2.22 3.15
CA VAL A 102 -11.04 -1.90 2.43
C VAL A 102 -10.49 -0.58 2.95
N TYR A 103 -9.21 -0.53 3.23
CA TYR A 103 -8.43 0.68 3.42
C TYR A 103 -7.62 0.98 2.17
N LEU A 104 -7.89 2.12 1.55
CA LEU A 104 -7.16 2.62 0.38
C LEU A 104 -6.33 3.82 0.81
N ARG A 105 -5.01 3.67 0.76
CA ARG A 105 -4.04 4.68 1.14
C ARG A 105 -3.61 5.51 -0.06
N LEU A 106 -3.71 6.83 0.04
CA LEU A 106 -3.35 7.76 -1.04
C LEU A 106 -2.42 8.85 -0.51
N GLY A 107 -1.42 9.22 -1.32
CA GLY A 107 -0.56 10.37 -1.07
C GLY A 107 -1.25 11.70 -1.39
N ARG A 108 -0.56 12.81 -1.11
CA ARG A 108 -1.02 14.18 -1.42
C ARG A 108 -0.47 14.69 -2.75
N SER A 109 0.83 14.51 -2.94
CA SER A 109 1.55 15.10 -4.06
C SER A 109 1.29 14.35 -5.37
N ASP A 110 1.43 15.06 -6.47
CA ASP A 110 1.51 14.42 -7.78
C ASP A 110 2.69 13.44 -7.79
N THR A 111 2.44 12.27 -8.31
CA THR A 111 3.45 11.20 -8.42
C THR A 111 3.81 10.97 -9.88
N PRO A 112 5.07 10.63 -10.17
CA PRO A 112 5.43 10.16 -11.50
C PRO A 112 4.59 8.93 -11.88
N LEU A 113 4.24 8.84 -13.15
CA LEU A 113 3.52 7.67 -13.68
C LEU A 113 4.50 6.49 -13.83
N VAL A 114 4.19 5.39 -13.18
CA VAL A 114 4.93 4.13 -13.24
C VAL A 114 4.13 3.08 -14.02
N THR A 115 2.80 3.16 -13.89
CA THR A 115 1.88 2.26 -14.59
C THR A 115 1.12 2.98 -15.70
N THR A 116 0.39 2.20 -16.50
CA THR A 116 -0.49 2.69 -17.58
C THR A 116 -1.92 2.20 -17.34
N PRO A 117 -2.90 2.71 -18.09
CA PRO A 117 -4.26 2.15 -18.04
C PRO A 117 -4.32 0.64 -18.31
N GLU A 118 -3.39 0.11 -19.14
CA GLU A 118 -3.32 -1.29 -19.56
C GLU A 118 -2.49 -2.16 -18.59
N SER A 119 -1.67 -1.57 -17.71
CA SER A 119 -0.88 -2.32 -16.72
C SER A 119 -1.77 -3.24 -15.90
N PRO A 120 -1.37 -4.48 -15.61
CA PRO A 120 -2.18 -5.38 -14.81
C PRO A 120 -2.33 -4.83 -13.36
N PHE A 121 -3.44 -5.16 -12.73
CA PHE A 121 -3.67 -4.99 -11.30
C PHE A 121 -4.46 -6.20 -10.81
N GLU A 122 -3.82 -7.01 -10.00
CA GLU A 122 -4.43 -8.17 -9.38
C GLU A 122 -4.32 -8.07 -7.86
N MET A 123 -5.48 -8.15 -7.20
CA MET A 123 -5.54 -8.08 -5.73
C MET A 123 -4.81 -9.26 -5.09
N GLY A 124 -3.94 -8.94 -4.14
CA GLY A 124 -3.16 -9.97 -3.43
C GLY A 124 -1.98 -10.50 -4.22
N LYS A 125 -1.60 -9.86 -5.34
CA LYS A 125 -0.44 -10.22 -6.12
C LYS A 125 0.59 -9.10 -6.19
N ALA A 126 1.85 -9.48 -5.99
CA ALA A 126 3.00 -8.62 -6.21
C ALA A 126 3.28 -8.47 -7.71
N GLN A 127 3.83 -7.35 -8.12
CA GLN A 127 4.18 -7.10 -9.52
C GLN A 127 5.69 -6.83 -9.66
N LEU A 128 6.34 -7.59 -10.53
CA LEU A 128 7.74 -7.38 -10.86
C LEU A 128 7.84 -6.18 -11.83
N PHE A 129 8.35 -5.04 -11.34
CA PHE A 129 8.49 -3.82 -12.13
C PHE A 129 9.87 -3.68 -12.76
N TYR A 130 10.89 -4.27 -12.16
CA TYR A 130 12.26 -4.25 -12.68
C TYR A 130 12.98 -5.56 -12.39
N LYS A 131 13.71 -6.06 -13.38
CA LYS A 131 14.50 -7.27 -13.26
C LYS A 131 15.96 -6.96 -13.58
N HIS A 132 16.85 -7.34 -12.67
CA HIS A 132 18.28 -7.12 -12.78
C HIS A 132 18.91 -7.82 -14.01
N ASN A 133 20.04 -7.29 -14.44
CA ASN A 133 20.93 -7.98 -15.38
C ASN A 133 21.63 -9.14 -14.66
N SER A 134 21.41 -10.37 -15.13
CA SER A 134 21.93 -11.60 -14.53
C SER A 134 23.46 -11.74 -14.54
N SER A 135 24.16 -10.93 -15.34
CA SER A 135 25.64 -10.94 -15.43
C SER A 135 26.34 -10.19 -14.29
N LEU A 136 25.61 -9.46 -13.44
CA LEU A 136 26.17 -8.68 -12.34
C LEU A 136 26.43 -9.55 -11.11
N GLY A 137 27.49 -9.21 -10.33
CA GLY A 137 27.96 -10.03 -9.22
C GLY A 137 27.00 -10.05 -8.02
N LYS A 138 26.94 -8.97 -7.25
CA LYS A 138 26.01 -8.83 -6.11
C LYS A 138 24.65 -8.39 -6.58
N LYS A 139 23.60 -8.83 -5.86
CA LYS A 139 22.22 -8.59 -6.24
C LYS A 139 21.39 -8.12 -5.05
N VAL A 140 20.60 -7.05 -5.27
CA VAL A 140 19.70 -6.46 -4.28
C VAL A 140 18.26 -6.49 -4.80
N GLY A 141 17.37 -7.13 -4.06
CA GLY A 141 15.93 -7.05 -4.29
C GLY A 141 15.31 -5.93 -3.48
N ILE A 142 14.56 -5.04 -4.13
CA ILE A 142 13.83 -3.95 -3.47
C ILE A 142 12.34 -4.30 -3.52
N ILE A 143 11.72 -4.47 -2.35
CA ILE A 143 10.27 -4.66 -2.21
C ILE A 143 9.68 -3.33 -1.78
N SER A 144 8.81 -2.76 -2.60
CA SER A 144 8.30 -1.41 -2.40
C SER A 144 6.77 -1.35 -2.42
N THR A 145 6.21 -0.30 -1.84
CA THR A 145 4.77 -0.03 -1.89
C THR A 145 4.50 1.47 -2.07
N GLY A 146 3.38 1.78 -2.72
CA GLY A 146 2.95 3.14 -2.93
C GLY A 146 3.90 3.95 -3.81
N GLN A 147 3.82 5.26 -3.67
CA GLN A 147 4.56 6.22 -4.51
C GLN A 147 6.09 6.07 -4.48
N LEU A 148 6.66 5.55 -3.38
CA LEU A 148 8.11 5.32 -3.29
C LEU A 148 8.61 4.22 -4.24
N THR A 149 7.74 3.45 -4.86
CA THR A 149 8.13 2.49 -5.90
C THR A 149 8.84 3.17 -7.08
N TYR A 150 8.51 4.42 -7.40
CA TYR A 150 9.24 5.19 -8.39
C TYR A 150 10.72 5.41 -7.98
N GLU A 151 10.97 5.73 -6.72
CA GLU A 151 12.33 5.89 -6.20
C GLU A 151 13.06 4.54 -6.13
N ALA A 152 12.35 3.44 -5.86
CA ALA A 152 12.91 2.09 -5.96
C ALA A 152 13.41 1.77 -7.37
N LEU A 153 12.65 2.14 -8.40
CA LEU A 153 13.05 1.96 -9.81
C LEU A 153 14.30 2.80 -10.15
N ARG A 154 14.35 4.05 -9.70
CA ARG A 154 15.53 4.91 -9.89
C ARG A 154 16.77 4.33 -9.20
N ALA A 155 16.61 3.88 -7.95
CA ALA A 155 17.70 3.25 -7.19
C ALA A 155 18.19 1.96 -7.86
N ALA A 156 17.30 1.17 -8.45
CA ALA A 156 17.67 -0.06 -9.16
C ALA A 156 18.56 0.25 -10.38
N VAL A 157 18.21 1.26 -11.17
CA VAL A 157 19.03 1.69 -12.33
C VAL A 157 20.39 2.22 -11.87
N GLU A 158 20.42 2.98 -10.78
CA GLU A 158 21.67 3.51 -10.22
C GLU A 158 22.58 2.40 -9.68
N LEU A 159 22.02 1.42 -8.97
CA LEU A 159 22.76 0.24 -8.49
C LEU A 159 23.41 -0.54 -9.64
N GLU A 160 22.69 -0.73 -10.75
CA GLU A 160 23.26 -1.41 -11.92
C GLU A 160 24.42 -0.62 -12.55
N SER A 161 24.37 0.71 -12.55
CA SER A 161 25.49 1.54 -13.03
C SER A 161 26.75 1.37 -12.17
N HIS A 162 26.61 0.90 -10.93
CA HIS A 162 27.70 0.55 -10.01
C HIS A 162 28.06 -0.94 -10.01
N GLY A 163 27.54 -1.71 -10.95
CA GLY A 163 27.84 -3.14 -11.09
C GLY A 163 27.09 -4.04 -10.09
N ILE A 164 26.01 -3.55 -9.48
CA ILE A 164 25.15 -4.29 -8.55
C ILE A 164 23.84 -4.60 -9.25
N GLY A 165 23.50 -5.87 -9.38
CA GLY A 165 22.21 -6.28 -9.94
C GLY A 165 21.04 -5.87 -9.03
N ALA A 166 19.99 -5.29 -9.58
CA ALA A 166 18.85 -4.88 -8.79
C ALA A 166 17.52 -5.37 -9.38
N GLY A 167 16.56 -5.67 -8.51
CA GLY A 167 15.17 -5.96 -8.91
C GLY A 167 14.21 -5.16 -8.06
N VAL A 168 13.03 -4.84 -8.62
CA VAL A 168 11.98 -4.12 -7.90
C VAL A 168 10.68 -4.92 -7.98
N LEU A 169 10.20 -5.35 -6.82
CA LEU A 169 8.90 -5.96 -6.62
C LEU A 169 7.96 -4.95 -5.98
N HIS A 170 6.88 -4.62 -6.66
CA HIS A 170 5.87 -3.71 -6.14
C HIS A 170 4.74 -4.46 -5.45
N MET A 171 4.40 -4.03 -4.24
CA MET A 171 3.32 -4.56 -3.40
C MET A 171 2.23 -3.51 -3.24
N ALA A 172 1.26 -3.45 -4.15
CA ALA A 172 0.10 -2.58 -3.98
C ALA A 172 -0.78 -3.04 -2.80
N THR A 173 -0.87 -4.35 -2.56
CA THR A 173 -1.68 -4.94 -1.49
C THR A 173 -0.80 -5.41 -0.34
N ILE A 174 -0.89 -4.70 0.79
CA ILE A 174 -0.09 -5.02 1.99
C ILE A 174 -0.80 -6.05 2.87
N LYS A 175 -2.13 -6.10 2.76
CA LYS A 175 -3.01 -7.14 3.31
C LYS A 175 -4.18 -7.33 2.32
N SER A 176 -4.34 -8.41 1.80
CA SER A 176 -3.95 -9.68 1.38
C SER A 176 -2.51 -9.79 0.78
N PHE A 177 -1.58 -10.28 1.52
CA PHE A 177 -0.16 -10.27 1.19
C PHE A 177 0.21 -11.44 0.26
N ASP A 178 1.01 -11.18 -0.78
CA ASP A 178 1.54 -12.21 -1.69
C ASP A 178 2.85 -12.79 -1.15
N GLY A 179 2.75 -13.63 -0.12
CA GLY A 179 3.91 -14.25 0.50
C GLY A 179 4.71 -15.13 -0.46
N ASP A 180 4.04 -15.91 -1.28
CA ASP A 180 4.69 -16.77 -2.28
C ASP A 180 5.46 -15.94 -3.32
N GLY A 181 4.86 -14.87 -3.82
CA GLY A 181 5.52 -13.95 -4.76
C GLY A 181 6.74 -13.26 -4.15
N VAL A 182 6.68 -12.89 -2.87
CA VAL A 182 7.82 -12.31 -2.14
C VAL A 182 8.94 -13.34 -1.94
N VAL A 183 8.60 -14.56 -1.52
CA VAL A 183 9.58 -15.65 -1.34
C VAL A 183 10.24 -16.01 -2.67
N ASP A 184 9.47 -16.12 -3.75
CA ASP A 184 10.01 -16.43 -5.07
C ASP A 184 10.94 -15.33 -5.58
N PHE A 185 10.56 -14.07 -5.41
CA PHE A 185 11.41 -12.95 -5.75
C PHE A 185 12.72 -12.95 -4.95
N ALA A 186 12.64 -13.19 -3.65
CA ALA A 186 13.80 -13.12 -2.75
C ALA A 186 14.90 -14.15 -3.10
N LYS A 187 14.56 -15.28 -3.73
CA LYS A 187 15.52 -16.33 -4.12
C LYS A 187 16.60 -15.85 -5.11
N ASP A 188 16.29 -14.80 -5.87
CA ASP A 188 17.19 -14.27 -6.91
C ASP A 188 18.20 -13.25 -6.38
N PHE A 189 18.16 -12.89 -5.08
CA PHE A 189 18.89 -11.78 -4.50
C PHE A 189 19.70 -12.17 -3.26
N ASP A 190 20.86 -11.52 -3.07
CA ASP A 190 21.70 -11.70 -1.87
C ASP A 190 21.15 -10.90 -0.68
N PHE A 191 20.46 -9.79 -0.96
CA PHE A 191 19.88 -8.90 0.03
C PHE A 191 18.51 -8.44 -0.40
N ILE A 192 17.58 -8.33 0.57
CA ILE A 192 16.27 -7.73 0.39
C ILE A 192 16.19 -6.43 1.19
N VAL A 193 15.75 -5.38 0.51
CA VAL A 193 15.46 -4.06 1.11
C VAL A 193 13.99 -3.75 0.92
N THR A 194 13.31 -3.33 1.97
CA THR A 194 11.92 -2.85 1.88
C THR A 194 11.88 -1.33 1.82
N LEU A 195 11.03 -0.76 0.98
CA LEU A 195 10.89 0.68 0.80
C LEU A 195 9.43 1.09 0.93
N GLU A 196 9.15 1.91 1.94
CA GLU A 196 7.81 2.39 2.25
C GLU A 196 7.86 3.78 2.92
N GLU A 197 6.82 4.56 2.74
CA GLU A 197 6.65 5.84 3.42
C GLU A 197 5.82 5.63 4.71
N HIS A 198 6.43 4.96 5.68
CA HIS A 198 5.79 4.50 6.91
C HIS A 198 6.84 4.21 7.99
N GLN A 199 6.41 3.99 9.22
CA GLN A 199 7.26 3.43 10.28
C GLN A 199 7.71 2.02 9.91
N ARG A 200 8.94 1.67 10.33
CA ARG A 200 9.49 0.31 10.16
C ARG A 200 8.59 -0.75 10.83
N ILE A 201 8.02 -0.41 11.99
CA ILE A 201 7.18 -1.32 12.76
C ILE A 201 5.77 -1.36 12.18
N GLY A 202 5.31 -2.54 11.83
CA GLY A 202 3.94 -2.80 11.39
C GLY A 202 3.61 -2.44 9.95
N GLY A 203 4.56 -1.86 9.19
CA GLY A 203 4.40 -1.55 7.78
C GLY A 203 4.71 -2.72 6.83
N LEU A 204 5.11 -2.38 5.59
CA LEU A 204 5.51 -3.36 4.57
C LEU A 204 6.70 -4.19 5.02
N GLY A 205 7.73 -3.56 5.62
CA GLY A 205 8.92 -4.27 6.09
C GLY A 205 8.59 -5.33 7.13
N SER A 206 7.65 -5.05 8.04
CA SER A 206 7.14 -6.07 8.98
C SER A 206 6.40 -7.18 8.26
N ALA A 207 5.55 -6.86 7.28
CA ALA A 207 4.80 -7.87 6.52
C ALA A 207 5.72 -8.82 5.73
N VAL A 208 6.83 -8.29 5.20
CA VAL A 208 7.85 -9.09 4.49
C VAL A 208 8.62 -10.00 5.45
N ALA A 209 8.84 -9.56 6.69
CA ALA A 209 9.60 -10.30 7.69
C ALA A 209 8.78 -11.39 8.42
N GLU A 210 7.44 -11.29 8.44
CA GLU A 210 6.50 -12.25 9.02
C GLU A 210 6.34 -13.50 8.16
#